data_6b03307140d08ae5a73932f5e3784f2d
#
_entry.id   6b03307140d08ae5a73932f5e3784f2d
#
_cell.length_a   1.000
_cell.length_b   1.000
_cell.length_c   1.000
_cell.angle_alpha   90.00
_cell.angle_beta   90.00
_cell.angle_gamma   90.00
#
_symmetry.space_group_name_H-M   'P 1'
#
loop_
_entity.id
_entity.type
_entity.pdbx_description
1 polymer ?
#
loop_
_entity_poly.entity_id
_entity_poly.type
_entity_poly.pdbx_seq_one_letter_code
_entity_poly.pdbx_strand_id
1 'polypeptide(L)'
;MLERVREFASRHIAFSVFLICLIDFVFLLYAANSLSISYNEAEIFFQKHSLLSYILKLSTHFFGQNDLAVRGVMIFFHIASVVLMYKVSKFYIKLEFDRIVAVLLFVLLPGTLASALIINNAGICITLALLCIYLFHIKKKILFSLFFCLAFFIDGDFLIFYAGFFIFALYKRKPPLAWLSAILFLLTLYFFGFETNGRPSGHFIDTFGIFAAVFSPFVFIFFVYTIYRIWVKEKKDLLWFIAICSFCFCMIVSVRQRLELEQFLPFCVIATPLMVRVFFNSYRVRLPKFRKGHKICTSLVMLFLVFNWSAIIFNQIFYIFLSDPTKHLTYKFDVAKELADKLKEAGVQDITTEDTRLALRLKFYGIKTKSYSKNLLASADLDEKSKFSIEKMGKVVANFNIKER
;
A
#
# COMPACT_ATOMS: atom_id res chain seq x y z
N MET A 1 -29.22 -2.07 18.30
CA MET A 1 -27.76 -2.08 18.43
C MET A 1 -27.07 -1.16 17.42
N LEU A 2 -27.29 -1.32 16.11
CA LEU A 2 -26.66 -0.48 15.06
C LEU A 2 -26.94 1.01 15.18
N GLU A 3 -28.15 1.42 15.58
CA GLU A 3 -28.47 2.85 15.78
C GLU A 3 -27.72 3.45 16.97
N ARG A 4 -27.60 2.72 18.08
CA ARG A 4 -26.79 3.16 19.23
C ARG A 4 -25.31 3.31 18.90
N VAL A 5 -24.75 2.38 18.11
CA VAL A 5 -23.37 2.48 17.64
C VAL A 5 -23.18 3.68 16.72
N ARG A 6 -24.14 3.94 15.83
CA ARG A 6 -24.14 5.13 14.95
C ARG A 6 -24.20 6.43 15.74
N GLU A 7 -25.08 6.52 16.74
CA GLU A 7 -25.20 7.71 17.60
C GLU A 7 -23.94 7.93 18.43
N PHE A 8 -23.39 6.87 19.04
CA PHE A 8 -22.14 6.95 19.80
C PHE A 8 -20.98 7.41 18.92
N ALA A 9 -20.81 6.79 17.74
CA ALA A 9 -19.77 7.14 16.80
C ALA A 9 -19.89 8.58 16.29
N SER A 10 -21.11 9.09 16.09
CA SER A 10 -21.32 10.49 15.68
C SER A 10 -21.08 11.50 16.80
N ARG A 11 -21.37 11.13 18.06
CA ARG A 11 -21.11 12.01 19.23
C ARG A 11 -19.62 12.11 19.58
N HIS A 12 -18.86 11.02 19.37
CA HIS A 12 -17.45 10.90 19.76
C HIS A 12 -16.53 10.60 18.57
N ILE A 13 -16.62 11.42 17.53
CA ILE A 13 -15.90 11.16 16.26
C ILE A 13 -14.39 11.07 16.45
N ALA A 14 -13.79 12.02 17.17
CA ALA A 14 -12.35 12.03 17.40
C ALA A 14 -11.92 10.73 18.11
N PHE A 15 -12.69 10.27 19.08
CA PHE A 15 -12.45 9.01 19.77
C PHE A 15 -12.61 7.80 18.83
N SER A 16 -13.64 7.81 17.97
CA SER A 16 -13.87 6.72 17.01
C SER A 16 -12.72 6.60 15.99
N VAL A 17 -12.24 7.73 15.47
CA VAL A 17 -11.08 7.74 14.55
C VAL A 17 -9.82 7.32 15.29
N PHE A 18 -9.61 7.81 16.51
CA PHE A 18 -8.48 7.39 17.35
C PHE A 18 -8.50 5.87 17.61
N LEU A 19 -9.67 5.32 17.94
CA LEU A 19 -9.82 3.88 18.18
C LEU A 19 -9.52 3.05 16.92
N ILE A 20 -9.99 3.49 15.76
CA ILE A 20 -9.65 2.85 14.47
C ILE A 20 -8.13 2.88 14.25
N CYS A 21 -7.48 4.04 14.41
CA CYS A 21 -6.04 4.17 14.28
C CYS A 21 -5.27 3.29 15.28
N LEU A 22 -5.74 3.20 16.52
CA LEU A 22 -5.10 2.39 17.57
C LEU A 22 -5.18 0.90 17.28
N ILE A 23 -6.38 0.43 16.92
CA ILE A 23 -6.60 -0.99 16.55
C ILE A 23 -5.74 -1.35 15.34
N ASP A 24 -5.79 -0.53 14.29
CA ASP A 24 -5.01 -0.74 13.08
C ASP A 24 -3.50 -0.74 13.35
N PHE A 25 -3.02 0.21 14.14
CA PHE A 25 -1.61 0.29 14.55
C PHE A 25 -1.14 -0.98 15.27
N VAL A 26 -1.91 -1.51 16.22
CA VAL A 26 -1.56 -2.73 16.96
C VAL A 26 -1.45 -3.93 16.02
N PHE A 27 -2.42 -4.10 15.11
CA PHE A 27 -2.40 -5.21 14.16
C PHE A 27 -1.28 -5.07 13.12
N LEU A 28 -0.99 -3.83 12.69
CA LEU A 28 0.15 -3.57 11.79
C LEU A 28 1.49 -3.86 12.46
N LEU A 29 1.67 -3.51 13.74
CA LEU A 29 2.88 -3.88 14.48
C LEU A 29 3.05 -5.39 14.59
N TYR A 30 1.96 -6.12 14.86
CA TYR A 30 1.96 -7.58 14.89
C TYR A 30 2.41 -8.16 13.54
N ALA A 31 1.79 -7.70 12.44
CA ALA A 31 2.13 -8.16 11.09
C ALA A 31 3.57 -7.78 10.70
N ALA A 32 4.01 -6.56 11.01
CA ALA A 32 5.37 -6.09 10.72
C ALA A 32 6.44 -6.92 11.42
N ASN A 33 6.18 -7.37 12.64
CA ASN A 33 7.12 -8.22 13.39
C ASN A 33 7.23 -9.63 12.82
N SER A 34 6.17 -10.12 12.18
CA SER A 34 6.13 -11.46 11.58
C SER A 34 6.82 -11.55 10.21
N LEU A 35 7.04 -10.41 9.54
CA LEU A 35 7.61 -10.33 8.20
C LEU A 35 9.11 -10.02 8.25
N SER A 36 9.91 -10.75 7.48
CA SER A 36 11.32 -10.45 7.23
C SER A 36 11.48 -9.51 6.03
N ILE A 37 12.66 -8.90 5.89
CA ILE A 37 12.96 -8.07 4.72
C ILE A 37 12.94 -8.88 3.42
N SER A 38 12.30 -8.37 2.36
CA SER A 38 12.36 -8.93 1.01
C SER A 38 13.60 -8.45 0.26
N TYR A 39 13.85 -9.05 -0.92
CA TYR A 39 14.97 -8.60 -1.77
C TYR A 39 14.81 -7.14 -2.23
N ASN A 40 13.64 -6.77 -2.74
CA ASN A 40 13.38 -5.40 -3.21
C ASN A 40 13.53 -4.37 -2.08
N GLU A 41 13.06 -4.69 -0.87
CA GLU A 41 13.22 -3.83 0.30
C GLU A 41 14.67 -3.68 0.72
N ALA A 42 15.45 -4.78 0.69
CA ALA A 42 16.88 -4.74 0.96
C ALA A 42 17.65 -3.96 -0.11
N GLU A 43 17.24 -4.04 -1.37
CA GLU A 43 17.78 -3.23 -2.46
C GLU A 43 17.53 -1.74 -2.24
N ILE A 44 16.30 -1.35 -1.86
CA ILE A 44 15.98 0.04 -1.49
C ILE A 44 16.86 0.51 -0.33
N PHE A 45 17.08 -0.33 0.69
CA PHE A 45 17.85 0.04 1.87
C PHE A 45 19.35 0.21 1.57
N PHE A 46 19.97 -0.69 0.78
CA PHE A 46 21.42 -0.73 0.57
C PHE A 46 21.89 -0.06 -0.72
N GLN A 47 21.14 -0.20 -1.80
CA GLN A 47 21.61 0.11 -3.15
C GLN A 47 20.97 1.38 -3.73
N LYS A 48 19.67 1.63 -3.45
CA LYS A 48 19.00 2.82 -3.99
C LYS A 48 19.32 4.07 -3.17
N HIS A 49 19.63 5.16 -3.87
CA HIS A 49 19.81 6.49 -3.30
C HIS A 49 18.52 7.29 -3.43
N SER A 50 17.47 6.87 -2.72
CA SER A 50 16.16 7.53 -2.70
C SER A 50 15.90 8.21 -1.36
N LEU A 51 14.95 9.16 -1.33
CA LEU A 51 14.51 9.80 -0.08
C LEU A 51 14.07 8.74 0.95
N LEU A 52 13.33 7.72 0.49
CA LEU A 52 12.92 6.60 1.32
C LEU A 52 14.12 5.90 1.96
N SER A 53 15.18 5.59 1.19
CA SER A 53 16.39 4.95 1.71
C SER A 53 17.04 5.77 2.83
N TYR A 54 17.09 7.10 2.70
CA TYR A 54 17.64 7.97 3.74
C TYR A 54 16.75 7.96 5.00
N ILE A 55 15.44 8.01 4.87
CA ILE A 55 14.50 7.92 6.00
C ILE A 55 14.65 6.58 6.73
N LEU A 56 14.76 5.47 5.99
CA LEU A 56 14.95 4.14 6.58
C LEU A 56 16.28 4.03 7.32
N LYS A 57 17.38 4.55 6.75
CA LYS A 57 18.69 4.58 7.40
C LYS A 57 18.67 5.45 8.68
N LEU A 58 17.96 6.58 8.64
CA LEU A 58 17.77 7.41 9.82
C LEU A 58 17.00 6.67 10.91
N SER A 59 15.91 5.98 10.56
CA SER A 59 15.14 5.17 11.51
C SER A 59 15.97 4.06 12.12
N THR A 60 16.72 3.32 11.31
CA THR A 60 17.60 2.24 11.80
C THR A 60 18.78 2.76 12.63
N HIS A 61 19.22 3.98 12.42
CA HIS A 61 20.24 4.60 13.28
C HIS A 61 19.73 4.81 14.71
N PHE A 62 18.46 5.22 14.89
CA PHE A 62 17.88 5.46 16.21
C PHE A 62 17.33 4.18 16.89
N PHE A 63 16.71 3.29 16.13
CA PHE A 63 16.00 2.12 16.67
C PHE A 63 16.72 0.79 16.44
N GLY A 64 17.94 0.84 15.87
CA GLY A 64 18.67 -0.36 15.48
C GLY A 64 18.18 -0.97 14.16
N GLN A 65 19.01 -1.81 13.56
CA GLN A 65 18.72 -2.44 12.27
C GLN A 65 17.85 -3.68 12.47
N ASN A 66 16.54 -3.49 12.44
CA ASN A 66 15.52 -4.52 12.59
C ASN A 66 14.28 -4.23 11.74
N ASP A 67 13.42 -5.24 11.55
CA ASP A 67 12.23 -5.13 10.71
C ASP A 67 11.24 -4.07 11.22
N LEU A 68 11.11 -3.92 12.53
CA LEU A 68 10.20 -2.92 13.12
C LEU A 68 10.70 -1.49 12.88
N ALA A 69 12.01 -1.25 12.89
CA ALA A 69 12.57 0.08 12.62
C ALA A 69 12.27 0.54 11.19
N VAL A 70 12.38 -0.35 10.20
CA VAL A 70 12.13 -0.01 8.80
C VAL A 70 10.63 0.04 8.47
N ARG A 71 9.83 -0.93 8.96
CA ARG A 71 8.39 -0.97 8.73
C ARG A 71 7.63 0.06 9.57
N GLY A 72 8.16 0.44 10.73
CA GLY A 72 7.61 1.49 11.57
C GLY A 72 7.48 2.85 10.84
N VAL A 73 8.40 3.12 9.90
CA VAL A 73 8.29 4.29 9.01
C VAL A 73 7.05 4.21 8.12
N MET A 74 6.80 3.04 7.53
CA MET A 74 5.62 2.84 6.67
C MET A 74 4.32 2.92 7.47
N ILE A 75 4.29 2.30 8.66
CA ILE A 75 3.16 2.37 9.58
C ILE A 75 2.88 3.82 10.00
N PHE A 76 3.91 4.62 10.27
CA PHE A 76 3.75 6.04 10.57
C PHE A 76 3.06 6.80 9.42
N PHE A 77 3.53 6.62 8.18
CA PHE A 77 2.89 7.24 7.01
C PHE A 77 1.45 6.73 6.81
N HIS A 78 1.19 5.46 7.05
CA HIS A 78 -0.15 4.91 6.97
C HIS A 78 -1.11 5.55 7.99
N ILE A 79 -0.73 5.62 9.27
CA ILE A 79 -1.56 6.26 10.30
C ILE A 79 -1.77 7.76 9.99
N ALA A 80 -0.73 8.45 9.52
CA ALA A 80 -0.88 9.83 9.04
C ALA A 80 -1.88 9.94 7.89
N SER A 81 -1.86 8.98 6.94
CA SER A 81 -2.84 8.89 5.84
C SER A 81 -4.26 8.67 6.34
N VAL A 82 -4.46 7.81 7.35
CA VAL A 82 -5.78 7.55 7.97
C VAL A 82 -6.35 8.84 8.59
N VAL A 83 -5.52 9.58 9.33
CA VAL A 83 -5.91 10.88 9.93
C VAL A 83 -6.22 11.91 8.82
N LEU A 84 -5.38 11.99 7.78
CA LEU A 84 -5.60 12.88 6.65
C LEU A 84 -6.84 12.49 5.84
N MET A 85 -7.10 11.20 5.66
CA MET A 85 -8.32 10.68 5.01
C MET A 85 -9.57 11.17 5.74
N TYR A 86 -9.59 11.13 7.09
CA TYR A 86 -10.68 11.71 7.87
C TYR A 86 -10.82 13.22 7.63
N LYS A 87 -9.70 13.99 7.66
CA LYS A 87 -9.72 15.44 7.42
C LYS A 87 -10.20 15.78 6.01
N VAL A 88 -9.73 15.06 5.00
CA VAL A 88 -10.12 15.23 3.59
C VAL A 88 -11.60 14.87 3.40
N SER A 89 -12.08 13.81 4.03
CA SER A 89 -13.48 13.37 3.91
C SER A 89 -14.50 14.45 4.32
N LYS A 90 -14.10 15.38 5.21
CA LYS A 90 -14.97 16.52 5.63
C LYS A 90 -15.38 17.42 4.47
N PHE A 91 -14.58 17.52 3.42
CA PHE A 91 -14.88 18.36 2.26
C PHE A 91 -15.83 17.69 1.25
N TYR A 92 -15.95 16.35 1.30
CA TYR A 92 -16.71 15.56 0.34
C TYR A 92 -17.96 14.91 0.94
N ILE A 93 -17.97 14.68 2.26
CA ILE A 93 -19.02 13.95 2.97
C ILE A 93 -19.61 14.84 4.06
N LYS A 94 -20.93 15.05 4.04
CA LYS A 94 -21.63 15.93 4.98
C LYS A 94 -21.79 15.27 6.35
N LEU A 95 -22.22 14.01 6.38
CA LEU A 95 -22.57 13.30 7.62
C LEU A 95 -21.35 12.68 8.27
N GLU A 96 -21.28 12.80 9.58
CA GLU A 96 -20.14 12.37 10.39
C GLU A 96 -19.96 10.86 10.38
N PHE A 97 -21.03 10.12 10.52
CA PHE A 97 -21.00 8.66 10.43
C PHE A 97 -20.43 8.18 9.09
N ASP A 98 -20.83 8.80 7.97
CA ASP A 98 -20.33 8.44 6.65
C ASP A 98 -18.82 8.68 6.51
N ARG A 99 -18.27 9.71 7.22
CA ARG A 99 -16.82 9.98 7.27
C ARG A 99 -16.07 8.87 8.00
N ILE A 100 -16.64 8.36 9.10
CA ILE A 100 -16.05 7.21 9.82
C ILE A 100 -16.04 5.97 8.93
N VAL A 101 -17.14 5.74 8.19
CA VAL A 101 -17.18 4.62 7.21
C VAL A 101 -16.13 4.80 6.10
N ALA A 102 -15.86 6.03 5.66
CA ALA A 102 -14.81 6.28 4.68
C ALA A 102 -13.41 5.95 5.22
N VAL A 103 -13.14 6.32 6.47
CA VAL A 103 -11.89 5.95 7.16
C VAL A 103 -11.78 4.44 7.33
N LEU A 104 -12.85 3.78 7.78
CA LEU A 104 -12.86 2.33 7.96
C LEU A 104 -12.66 1.60 6.62
N LEU A 105 -13.34 2.04 5.56
CA LEU A 105 -13.15 1.47 4.23
C LEU A 105 -11.70 1.65 3.77
N PHE A 106 -11.09 2.82 3.99
CA PHE A 106 -9.70 3.09 3.62
C PHE A 106 -8.71 2.16 4.34
N VAL A 107 -8.87 1.96 5.65
CA VAL A 107 -8.04 1.05 6.46
C VAL A 107 -8.19 -0.41 6.01
N LEU A 108 -9.40 -0.83 5.64
CA LEU A 108 -9.69 -2.21 5.24
C LEU A 108 -9.29 -2.52 3.79
N LEU A 109 -8.93 -1.54 2.97
CA LEU A 109 -8.48 -1.80 1.61
C LEU A 109 -7.15 -2.57 1.60
N PRO A 110 -7.03 -3.69 0.86
CA PRO A 110 -5.78 -4.45 0.80
C PRO A 110 -4.58 -3.62 0.34
N GLY A 111 -4.78 -2.69 -0.59
CA GLY A 111 -3.72 -1.82 -1.10
C GLY A 111 -3.16 -0.84 -0.07
N THR A 112 -4.01 -0.26 0.79
CA THR A 112 -3.55 0.62 1.88
C THR A 112 -2.80 -0.16 2.95
N LEU A 113 -3.28 -1.37 3.26
CA LEU A 113 -2.64 -2.27 4.19
C LEU A 113 -1.27 -2.73 3.67
N ALA A 114 -1.18 -3.09 2.39
CA ALA A 114 0.09 -3.43 1.77
C ALA A 114 1.09 -2.26 1.81
N SER A 115 0.63 -1.01 1.56
CA SER A 115 1.49 0.18 1.64
C SER A 115 1.98 0.50 3.07
N ALA A 116 1.34 -0.05 4.10
CA ALA A 116 1.75 0.07 5.50
C ALA A 116 2.79 -1.00 5.90
N LEU A 117 2.80 -2.16 5.24
CA LEU A 117 3.65 -3.29 5.61
C LEU A 117 4.85 -3.48 4.68
N ILE A 118 4.72 -3.14 3.40
CA ILE A 118 5.79 -3.28 2.40
C ILE A 118 6.57 -1.96 2.31
N ILE A 119 7.89 -2.05 2.31
CA ILE A 119 8.78 -0.88 2.19
C ILE A 119 8.83 -0.43 0.74
N ASN A 120 8.03 0.60 0.42
CA ASN A 120 7.96 1.23 -0.89
C ASN A 120 7.47 2.70 -0.79
N ASN A 121 7.45 3.41 -1.91
CA ASN A 121 7.01 4.80 -1.94
C ASN A 121 5.49 4.98 -1.80
N ALA A 122 4.67 3.93 -1.98
CA ALA A 122 3.21 4.05 -2.06
C ALA A 122 2.60 4.71 -0.81
N GLY A 123 3.04 4.33 0.39
CA GLY A 123 2.55 4.92 1.65
C GLY A 123 2.86 6.42 1.76
N ILE A 124 4.06 6.82 1.34
CA ILE A 124 4.47 8.24 1.29
C ILE A 124 3.66 9.01 0.25
N CYS A 125 3.44 8.41 -0.94
CA CYS A 125 2.64 9.00 -2.01
C CYS A 125 1.19 9.24 -1.57
N ILE A 126 0.55 8.26 -0.90
CA ILE A 126 -0.80 8.42 -0.35
C ILE A 126 -0.84 9.56 0.66
N THR A 127 0.10 9.55 1.62
CA THR A 127 0.15 10.56 2.68
C THR A 127 0.30 11.97 2.09
N LEU A 128 1.25 12.15 1.20
CA LEU A 128 1.55 13.46 0.62
C LEU A 128 0.45 13.93 -0.32
N ALA A 129 -0.15 13.03 -1.11
CA ALA A 129 -1.30 13.36 -1.94
C ALA A 129 -2.49 13.84 -1.09
N LEU A 130 -2.82 13.11 -0.01
CA LEU A 130 -3.88 13.52 0.92
C LEU A 130 -3.56 14.84 1.63
N LEU A 131 -2.30 15.06 2.01
CA LEU A 131 -1.85 16.31 2.62
C LEU A 131 -2.00 17.48 1.63
N CYS A 132 -1.56 17.34 0.39
CA CYS A 132 -1.72 18.35 -0.64
C CYS A 132 -3.21 18.69 -0.89
N ILE A 133 -4.06 17.66 -0.99
CA ILE A 133 -5.51 17.85 -1.17
C ILE A 133 -6.12 18.57 0.05
N TYR A 134 -5.72 18.19 1.26
CA TYR A 134 -6.17 18.85 2.49
C TYR A 134 -5.77 20.33 2.52
N LEU A 135 -4.48 20.62 2.29
CA LEU A 135 -3.94 21.99 2.25
C LEU A 135 -4.59 22.86 1.18
N PHE A 136 -4.86 22.28 0.02
CA PHE A 136 -5.61 22.94 -1.06
C PHE A 136 -7.01 23.37 -0.61
N HIS A 137 -7.75 22.49 0.08
CA HIS A 137 -9.11 22.79 0.54
C HIS A 137 -9.16 23.82 1.67
N ILE A 138 -8.21 23.78 2.61
CA ILE A 138 -8.11 24.78 3.69
C ILE A 138 -7.47 26.12 3.20
N LYS A 139 -7.15 26.22 1.91
CA LYS A 139 -6.61 27.42 1.25
C LYS A 139 -5.24 27.90 1.81
N LYS A 140 -4.44 27.03 2.39
CA LYS A 140 -3.07 27.32 2.85
C LYS A 140 -2.10 27.27 1.66
N LYS A 141 -2.13 28.31 0.80
CA LYS A 141 -1.44 28.33 -0.51
C LYS A 141 0.06 28.06 -0.41
N ILE A 142 0.75 28.68 0.54
CA ILE A 142 2.22 28.54 0.69
C ILE A 142 2.58 27.09 1.03
N LEU A 143 1.94 26.50 2.06
CA LEU A 143 2.18 25.12 2.46
C LEU A 143 1.80 24.13 1.36
N PHE A 144 0.66 24.40 0.67
CA PHE A 144 0.25 23.60 -0.49
C PHE A 144 1.35 23.60 -1.55
N SER A 145 1.82 24.78 -2.00
CA SER A 145 2.85 24.89 -3.04
C SER A 145 4.15 24.23 -2.60
N LEU A 146 4.54 24.36 -1.33
CA LEU A 146 5.73 23.72 -0.78
C LEU A 146 5.63 22.20 -0.90
N PHE A 147 4.60 21.58 -0.33
CA PHE A 147 4.44 20.11 -0.37
C PHE A 147 4.14 19.60 -1.78
N PHE A 148 3.46 20.38 -2.60
CA PHE A 148 3.20 20.05 -4.00
C PHE A 148 4.48 20.01 -4.84
N CYS A 149 5.44 20.92 -4.58
CA CYS A 149 6.77 20.87 -5.20
C CYS A 149 7.66 19.77 -4.58
N LEU A 150 7.57 19.54 -3.26
CA LEU A 150 8.32 18.47 -2.61
C LEU A 150 7.96 17.09 -3.15
N ALA A 151 6.72 16.88 -3.57
CA ALA A 151 6.25 15.62 -4.16
C ALA A 151 7.07 15.21 -5.40
N PHE A 152 7.59 16.15 -6.16
CA PHE A 152 8.47 15.91 -7.29
C PHE A 152 9.74 15.12 -6.93
N PHE A 153 10.31 15.35 -5.74
CA PHE A 153 11.54 14.70 -5.31
C PHE A 153 11.33 13.30 -4.71
N ILE A 154 10.08 12.87 -4.54
CA ILE A 154 9.76 11.59 -3.90
C ILE A 154 9.66 10.48 -4.92
N ASP A 155 8.86 10.70 -5.96
CA ASP A 155 8.58 9.65 -6.93
C ASP A 155 8.07 10.22 -8.26
N GLY A 156 8.48 9.59 -9.38
CA GLY A 156 7.98 9.90 -10.72
C GLY A 156 6.48 9.67 -10.90
N ASP A 157 5.87 8.83 -10.09
CA ASP A 157 4.43 8.54 -10.12
C ASP A 157 3.53 9.76 -9.82
N PHE A 158 4.10 10.80 -9.17
CA PHE A 158 3.41 12.08 -9.01
C PHE A 158 3.07 12.79 -10.31
N LEU A 159 3.63 12.35 -11.43
CA LEU A 159 3.26 12.82 -12.77
C LEU A 159 1.74 12.82 -12.96
N ILE A 160 1.08 11.71 -12.57
CA ILE A 160 -0.38 11.57 -12.72
C ILE A 160 -1.15 12.46 -11.75
N PHE A 161 -0.62 12.64 -10.56
CA PHE A 161 -1.17 13.57 -9.59
C PHE A 161 -1.19 15.01 -10.14
N TYR A 162 -0.07 15.44 -10.72
CA TYR A 162 0.02 16.74 -11.40
C TYR A 162 -0.92 16.84 -12.59
N ALA A 163 -1.04 15.78 -13.41
CA ALA A 163 -2.00 15.73 -14.51
C ALA A 163 -3.45 15.89 -14.01
N GLY A 164 -3.81 15.21 -12.91
CA GLY A 164 -5.14 15.35 -12.29
C GLY A 164 -5.42 16.77 -11.80
N PHE A 165 -4.45 17.42 -11.14
CA PHE A 165 -4.54 18.82 -10.74
C PHE A 165 -4.61 19.78 -11.93
N PHE A 166 -3.84 19.53 -12.98
CA PHE A 166 -3.83 20.33 -14.20
C PHE A 166 -5.21 20.34 -14.87
N ILE A 167 -5.77 19.15 -15.12
CA ILE A 167 -7.10 19.04 -15.75
C ILE A 167 -8.18 19.65 -14.85
N PHE A 168 -8.12 19.45 -13.54
CA PHE A 168 -9.02 20.10 -12.60
C PHE A 168 -8.88 21.62 -12.64
N ALA A 169 -7.66 22.16 -12.71
CA ALA A 169 -7.41 23.58 -12.75
C ALA A 169 -7.95 24.23 -14.03
N LEU A 170 -7.82 23.54 -15.18
CA LEU A 170 -8.45 23.95 -16.44
C LEU A 170 -9.97 23.96 -16.32
N TYR A 171 -10.55 22.88 -15.79
CA TYR A 171 -12.00 22.76 -15.59
C TYR A 171 -12.57 23.85 -14.68
N LYS A 172 -11.86 24.22 -13.61
CA LYS A 172 -12.26 25.28 -12.66
C LYS A 172 -11.76 26.66 -13.02
N ARG A 173 -11.07 26.81 -14.16
CA ARG A 173 -10.49 28.08 -14.63
C ARG A 173 -9.59 28.77 -13.59
N LYS A 174 -8.64 27.99 -13.05
CA LYS A 174 -7.65 28.47 -12.07
C LYS A 174 -6.25 28.54 -12.70
N PRO A 175 -5.90 29.62 -13.44
CA PRO A 175 -4.65 29.66 -14.21
C PRO A 175 -3.38 29.48 -13.35
N PRO A 176 -3.20 30.05 -12.15
CA PRO A 176 -1.97 29.83 -11.40
C PRO A 176 -1.74 28.37 -11.02
N LEU A 177 -2.81 27.64 -10.69
CA LEU A 177 -2.74 26.21 -10.37
C LEU A 177 -2.45 25.39 -11.63
N ALA A 178 -3.04 25.76 -12.77
CA ALA A 178 -2.79 25.09 -14.05
C ALA A 178 -1.32 25.22 -14.47
N TRP A 179 -0.74 26.41 -14.40
CA TRP A 179 0.67 26.62 -14.72
C TRP A 179 1.59 25.86 -13.79
N LEU A 180 1.38 25.91 -12.47
CA LEU A 180 2.19 25.17 -11.49
C LEU A 180 2.13 23.67 -11.75
N SER A 181 0.93 23.13 -11.98
CA SER A 181 0.74 21.69 -12.24
C SER A 181 1.36 21.28 -13.58
N ALA A 182 1.24 22.11 -14.62
CA ALA A 182 1.83 21.82 -15.93
C ALA A 182 3.36 21.82 -15.88
N ILE A 183 3.96 22.80 -15.20
CA ILE A 183 5.41 22.87 -15.04
C ILE A 183 5.93 21.62 -14.31
N LEU A 184 5.32 21.25 -13.17
CA LEU A 184 5.73 20.07 -12.41
C LEU A 184 5.48 18.78 -13.19
N PHE A 185 4.40 18.70 -13.96
CA PHE A 185 4.13 17.57 -14.85
C PHE A 185 5.26 17.40 -15.88
N LEU A 186 5.63 18.48 -16.58
CA LEU A 186 6.69 18.45 -17.59
C LEU A 186 8.06 18.18 -16.99
N LEU A 187 8.36 18.76 -15.83
CA LEU A 187 9.61 18.46 -15.11
C LEU A 187 9.68 17.00 -14.69
N THR A 188 8.59 16.44 -14.13
CA THR A 188 8.55 15.02 -13.75
C THR A 188 8.73 14.13 -14.97
N LEU A 189 8.09 14.45 -16.09
CA LEU A 189 8.26 13.73 -17.34
C LEU A 189 9.71 13.81 -17.88
N TYR A 190 10.36 14.95 -17.73
CA TYR A 190 11.73 15.16 -18.21
C TYR A 190 12.77 14.40 -17.35
N PHE A 191 12.65 14.44 -16.00
CA PHE A 191 13.66 13.87 -15.12
C PHE A 191 13.48 12.38 -14.87
N PHE A 192 12.23 11.91 -14.74
CA PHE A 192 11.94 10.50 -14.46
C PHE A 192 11.60 9.71 -15.73
N GLY A 193 11.13 10.41 -16.77
CA GLY A 193 10.75 9.78 -18.03
C GLY A 193 9.57 8.80 -17.89
N PHE A 194 9.33 8.07 -18.94
CA PHE A 194 8.55 6.83 -18.92
C PHE A 194 9.49 5.70 -19.27
N GLU A 195 9.86 4.90 -18.28
CA GLU A 195 10.53 3.64 -18.56
C GLU A 195 9.52 2.69 -19.24
N THR A 196 9.55 2.72 -20.56
CA THR A 196 8.75 1.81 -21.37
C THR A 196 9.57 0.56 -21.64
N ASN A 197 9.56 -0.36 -20.71
CA ASN A 197 10.24 -1.63 -20.84
C ASN A 197 9.30 -2.68 -21.47
N GLY A 198 9.78 -3.38 -22.49
CA GLY A 198 9.15 -4.56 -23.03
C GLY A 198 8.46 -4.38 -24.40
N ARG A 199 8.06 -5.51 -24.98
CA ARG A 199 7.24 -5.58 -26.19
C ARG A 199 5.78 -5.43 -25.82
N PRO A 200 4.92 -4.78 -26.63
CA PRO A 200 3.47 -4.72 -26.39
C PRO A 200 2.91 -6.15 -26.32
N SER A 201 2.50 -6.59 -25.12
CA SER A 201 1.97 -7.94 -24.91
C SER A 201 0.57 -7.97 -24.31
N GLY A 202 -0.07 -6.79 -24.15
CA GLY A 202 -1.47 -6.72 -23.74
C GLY A 202 -1.73 -7.17 -22.31
N HIS A 203 -1.10 -6.51 -21.31
CA HIS A 203 -1.29 -6.80 -19.87
C HIS A 203 -2.57 -6.21 -19.26
N PHE A 204 -3.58 -5.97 -20.08
CA PHE A 204 -4.82 -5.32 -19.65
C PHE A 204 -5.57 -6.12 -18.57
N ILE A 205 -5.68 -7.45 -18.76
CA ILE A 205 -6.33 -8.35 -17.78
C ILE A 205 -5.53 -8.40 -16.47
N ASP A 206 -4.20 -8.44 -16.55
CA ASP A 206 -3.34 -8.40 -15.37
C ASP A 206 -3.58 -7.14 -14.55
N THR A 207 -3.77 -5.99 -15.21
CA THR A 207 -4.06 -4.71 -14.55
C THR A 207 -5.40 -4.73 -13.82
N PHE A 208 -6.45 -5.34 -14.39
CA PHE A 208 -7.69 -5.55 -13.66
C PHE A 208 -7.49 -6.44 -12.42
N GLY A 209 -6.67 -7.47 -12.53
CA GLY A 209 -6.27 -8.31 -11.40
C GLY A 209 -5.57 -7.51 -10.31
N ILE A 210 -4.67 -6.60 -10.67
CA ILE A 210 -3.96 -5.70 -9.75
C ILE A 210 -4.95 -4.76 -9.05
N PHE A 211 -5.88 -4.13 -9.78
CA PHE A 211 -6.92 -3.30 -9.18
C PHE A 211 -7.84 -4.09 -8.23
N ALA A 212 -8.20 -5.32 -8.62
CA ALA A 212 -8.99 -6.20 -7.76
C ALA A 212 -8.21 -6.61 -6.50
N ALA A 213 -6.91 -6.78 -6.57
CA ALA A 213 -6.06 -7.06 -5.41
C ALA A 213 -5.95 -5.85 -4.46
N VAL A 214 -5.83 -4.62 -5.00
CA VAL A 214 -5.69 -3.38 -4.21
C VAL A 214 -7.00 -2.96 -3.54
N PHE A 215 -8.12 -3.05 -4.26
CA PHE A 215 -9.42 -2.59 -3.77
C PHE A 215 -10.29 -3.72 -3.17
N SER A 216 -9.97 -4.99 -3.39
CA SER A 216 -10.88 -6.13 -3.37
C SER A 216 -11.84 -6.12 -4.58
N PRO A 217 -12.17 -7.27 -5.18
CA PRO A 217 -12.92 -7.33 -6.45
C PRO A 217 -14.23 -6.55 -6.44
N PHE A 218 -15.04 -6.70 -5.39
CA PHE A 218 -16.34 -6.04 -5.28
C PHE A 218 -16.22 -4.51 -5.10
N VAL A 219 -15.23 -4.08 -4.34
CA VAL A 219 -14.98 -2.64 -4.12
C VAL A 219 -14.40 -2.01 -5.37
N PHE A 220 -13.60 -2.72 -6.14
CA PHE A 220 -13.10 -2.25 -7.43
C PHE A 220 -14.23 -2.01 -8.44
N ILE A 221 -15.15 -2.95 -8.57
CA ILE A 221 -16.34 -2.76 -9.43
C ILE A 221 -17.13 -1.52 -8.97
N PHE A 222 -17.26 -1.34 -7.66
CA PHE A 222 -17.92 -0.17 -7.10
C PHE A 222 -17.13 1.12 -7.32
N PHE A 223 -15.79 1.09 -7.31
CA PHE A 223 -14.94 2.22 -7.68
C PHE A 223 -15.20 2.66 -9.13
N VAL A 224 -15.17 1.73 -10.08
CA VAL A 224 -15.48 2.01 -11.50
C VAL A 224 -16.88 2.61 -11.65
N TYR A 225 -17.88 2.00 -10.99
CA TYR A 225 -19.24 2.55 -10.96
C TYR A 225 -19.29 3.98 -10.38
N THR A 226 -18.52 4.24 -9.34
CA THR A 226 -18.46 5.57 -8.71
C THR A 226 -17.90 6.62 -9.68
N ILE A 227 -16.80 6.31 -10.37
CA ILE A 227 -16.20 7.20 -11.38
C ILE A 227 -17.18 7.50 -12.49
N TYR A 228 -17.83 6.45 -13.04
CA TYR A 228 -18.85 6.58 -14.08
C TYR A 228 -20.06 7.41 -13.62
N ARG A 229 -20.59 7.13 -12.43
CA ARG A 229 -21.76 7.85 -11.90
C ARG A 229 -21.50 9.34 -11.69
N ILE A 230 -20.31 9.70 -11.13
CA ILE A 230 -19.93 11.09 -10.95
C ILE A 230 -19.76 11.78 -12.31
N TRP A 231 -19.20 11.09 -13.30
CA TRP A 231 -19.08 11.65 -14.64
C TRP A 231 -20.43 12.07 -15.22
N VAL A 232 -21.42 11.19 -15.11
CA VAL A 232 -22.73 11.40 -15.78
C VAL A 232 -23.68 12.27 -14.96
N LYS A 233 -23.69 12.12 -13.61
CA LYS A 233 -24.78 12.67 -12.77
C LYS A 233 -24.37 13.69 -11.73
N GLU A 234 -23.08 13.81 -11.40
CA GLU A 234 -22.62 14.67 -10.31
C GLU A 234 -21.62 15.73 -10.76
N LYS A 235 -21.40 16.73 -9.90
CA LYS A 235 -20.34 17.73 -10.13
C LYS A 235 -18.98 17.07 -9.88
N LYS A 236 -18.05 17.31 -10.82
CA LYS A 236 -16.69 16.74 -10.76
C LYS A 236 -15.84 17.51 -9.77
N ASP A 237 -15.29 16.79 -8.80
CA ASP A 237 -14.43 17.29 -7.73
C ASP A 237 -12.97 16.98 -8.02
N LEU A 238 -12.04 17.59 -7.26
CA LEU A 238 -10.60 17.36 -7.41
C LEU A 238 -10.22 15.89 -7.29
N LEU A 239 -10.74 15.18 -6.28
CA LEU A 239 -10.48 13.73 -6.10
C LEU A 239 -10.92 12.92 -7.32
N TRP A 240 -12.02 13.31 -7.96
CA TRP A 240 -12.50 12.63 -9.16
C TRP A 240 -11.50 12.77 -10.32
N PHE A 241 -10.95 13.98 -10.53
CA PHE A 241 -9.96 14.20 -11.58
C PHE A 241 -8.68 13.42 -11.35
N ILE A 242 -8.18 13.38 -10.12
CA ILE A 242 -6.98 12.61 -9.78
C ILE A 242 -7.24 11.12 -10.00
N ALA A 243 -8.34 10.58 -9.49
CA ALA A 243 -8.68 9.17 -9.60
C ALA A 243 -8.91 8.71 -11.04
N ILE A 244 -9.62 9.52 -11.86
CA ILE A 244 -9.85 9.17 -13.27
C ILE A 244 -8.57 9.26 -14.10
N CYS A 245 -7.72 10.26 -13.86
CA CYS A 245 -6.42 10.37 -14.52
C CYS A 245 -5.55 9.15 -14.20
N SER A 246 -5.46 8.77 -12.92
CA SER A 246 -4.70 7.61 -12.50
C SER A 246 -5.28 6.32 -13.11
N PHE A 247 -6.57 6.10 -13.05
CA PHE A 247 -7.22 4.93 -13.61
C PHE A 247 -7.03 4.83 -15.12
N CYS A 248 -7.30 5.90 -15.88
CA CYS A 248 -7.12 5.92 -17.32
C CYS A 248 -5.66 5.70 -17.73
N PHE A 249 -4.73 6.32 -17.00
CA PHE A 249 -3.31 6.15 -17.26
C PHE A 249 -2.85 4.71 -17.04
N CYS A 250 -3.25 4.09 -15.93
CA CYS A 250 -2.99 2.67 -15.70
C CYS A 250 -3.53 1.79 -16.83
N MET A 251 -4.74 2.08 -17.34
CA MET A 251 -5.30 1.34 -18.47
C MET A 251 -4.50 1.54 -19.77
N ILE A 252 -4.02 2.75 -20.02
CA ILE A 252 -3.20 3.04 -21.22
C ILE A 252 -1.83 2.33 -21.13
N VAL A 253 -1.16 2.44 -19.99
CA VAL A 253 0.16 1.81 -19.78
C VAL A 253 0.08 0.29 -19.85
N SER A 254 -1.03 -0.31 -19.38
CA SER A 254 -1.27 -1.75 -19.39
C SER A 254 -1.32 -2.39 -20.80
N VAL A 255 -1.55 -1.59 -21.83
CA VAL A 255 -1.49 -2.08 -23.22
C VAL A 255 -0.06 -2.49 -23.58
N ARG A 256 0.95 -1.84 -23.00
CA ARG A 256 2.36 -2.04 -23.35
C ARG A 256 3.14 -2.82 -22.30
N GLN A 257 2.93 -2.54 -21.00
CA GLN A 257 3.73 -3.13 -19.94
C GLN A 257 2.86 -3.56 -18.76
N ARG A 258 3.39 -4.51 -17.98
CA ARG A 258 2.79 -4.91 -16.72
C ARG A 258 3.01 -3.82 -15.67
N LEU A 259 1.95 -3.40 -15.00
CA LEU A 259 2.02 -2.47 -13.87
C LEU A 259 2.46 -3.19 -12.61
N GLU A 260 3.25 -2.51 -11.80
CA GLU A 260 3.53 -2.94 -10.44
C GLU A 260 2.44 -2.43 -9.48
N LEU A 261 2.19 -3.16 -8.40
CA LEU A 261 1.17 -2.80 -7.39
C LEU A 261 1.39 -1.41 -6.76
N GLU A 262 2.61 -0.92 -6.82
CA GLU A 262 3.05 0.31 -6.19
C GLU A 262 2.84 1.53 -7.09
N GLN A 263 2.83 1.32 -8.42
CA GLN A 263 2.76 2.37 -9.41
C GLN A 263 1.33 2.90 -9.56
N PHE A 264 1.17 4.22 -9.44
CA PHE A 264 -0.06 4.99 -9.75
C PHE A 264 -1.33 4.63 -8.95
N LEU A 265 -1.44 3.42 -8.40
CA LEU A 265 -2.56 2.95 -7.59
C LEU A 265 -2.80 3.77 -6.31
N PRO A 266 -1.75 4.33 -5.64
CA PRO A 266 -1.94 5.25 -4.52
C PRO A 266 -2.93 6.38 -4.80
N PHE A 267 -2.94 6.91 -6.03
CA PHE A 267 -3.84 8.00 -6.42
C PHE A 267 -5.27 7.56 -6.73
N CYS A 268 -5.53 6.27 -6.92
CA CYS A 268 -6.89 5.74 -7.01
C CYS A 268 -7.51 5.51 -5.62
N VAL A 269 -6.73 5.04 -4.66
CA VAL A 269 -7.20 4.69 -3.31
C VAL A 269 -7.70 5.93 -2.54
N ILE A 270 -7.13 7.11 -2.80
CA ILE A 270 -7.58 8.37 -2.19
C ILE A 270 -9.02 8.77 -2.58
N ALA A 271 -9.63 8.12 -3.59
CA ALA A 271 -11.02 8.35 -3.97
C ALA A 271 -12.06 7.71 -3.03
N THR A 272 -11.65 7.04 -1.97
CA THR A 272 -12.52 6.41 -0.96
C THR A 272 -13.66 7.31 -0.46
N PRO A 273 -13.47 8.63 -0.17
CA PRO A 273 -14.58 9.50 0.23
C PRO A 273 -15.65 9.66 -0.86
N LEU A 274 -15.27 9.62 -2.13
CA LEU A 274 -16.23 9.70 -3.25
C LEU A 274 -17.06 8.41 -3.32
N MET A 275 -16.44 7.26 -3.13
CA MET A 275 -17.13 5.98 -3.11
C MET A 275 -18.18 5.93 -2.01
N VAL A 276 -17.81 6.33 -0.80
CA VAL A 276 -18.72 6.36 0.35
C VAL A 276 -19.84 7.39 0.15
N ARG A 277 -19.53 8.56 -0.40
CA ARG A 277 -20.55 9.58 -0.76
C ARG A 277 -21.59 9.01 -1.74
N VAL A 278 -21.13 8.40 -2.83
CA VAL A 278 -22.00 7.80 -3.85
C VAL A 278 -22.83 6.66 -3.26
N PHE A 279 -22.24 5.84 -2.41
CA PHE A 279 -22.91 4.75 -1.73
C PHE A 279 -24.08 5.25 -0.87
N PHE A 280 -23.83 6.16 0.07
CA PHE A 280 -24.85 6.66 0.96
C PHE A 280 -25.92 7.51 0.27
N ASN A 281 -25.54 8.28 -0.73
CA ASN A 281 -26.51 8.99 -1.57
C ASN A 281 -27.45 8.02 -2.28
N SER A 282 -26.91 6.94 -2.85
CA SER A 282 -27.70 5.88 -3.47
C SER A 282 -28.60 5.16 -2.46
N TYR A 283 -28.09 4.84 -1.27
CA TYR A 283 -28.83 4.15 -0.23
C TYR A 283 -30.00 4.96 0.31
N ARG A 284 -29.81 6.27 0.57
CA ARG A 284 -30.84 7.15 1.15
C ARG A 284 -32.02 7.39 0.23
N VAL A 285 -31.80 7.41 -1.06
CA VAL A 285 -32.86 7.63 -2.08
C VAL A 285 -33.65 6.35 -2.38
N ARG A 286 -33.17 5.17 -1.98
CA ARG A 286 -33.84 3.89 -2.26
C ARG A 286 -35.12 3.73 -1.44
N LEU A 287 -36.14 3.19 -2.11
CA LEU A 287 -37.40 2.78 -1.46
C LEU A 287 -37.13 1.72 -0.37
N PRO A 288 -37.89 1.70 0.74
CA PRO A 288 -37.69 0.78 1.86
C PRO A 288 -37.63 -0.70 1.44
N LYS A 289 -38.43 -1.09 0.46
CA LYS A 289 -38.46 -2.47 -0.11
C LYS A 289 -37.09 -2.94 -0.63
N PHE A 290 -36.33 -2.05 -1.26
CA PHE A 290 -35.01 -2.38 -1.85
C PHE A 290 -33.84 -2.14 -0.90
N ARG A 291 -34.06 -1.55 0.28
CA ARG A 291 -32.98 -1.29 1.26
C ARG A 291 -32.46 -2.57 1.90
N LYS A 292 -33.30 -3.60 2.08
CA LYS A 292 -32.90 -4.88 2.68
C LYS A 292 -31.82 -5.56 1.83
N GLY A 293 -32.06 -5.75 0.53
CA GLY A 293 -31.09 -6.36 -0.38
C GLY A 293 -29.77 -5.57 -0.45
N HIS A 294 -29.86 -4.23 -0.49
CA HIS A 294 -28.66 -3.39 -0.51
C HIS A 294 -27.84 -3.51 0.79
N LYS A 295 -28.51 -3.61 1.97
CA LYS A 295 -27.81 -3.85 3.25
C LYS A 295 -27.09 -5.20 3.26
N ILE A 296 -27.78 -6.26 2.81
CA ILE A 296 -27.18 -7.61 2.75
C ILE A 296 -25.96 -7.62 1.84
N CYS A 297 -26.08 -7.08 0.63
CA CYS A 297 -24.95 -7.00 -0.31
C CYS A 297 -23.78 -6.22 0.29
N THR A 298 -24.03 -5.07 0.91
CA THR A 298 -22.99 -4.27 1.56
C THR A 298 -22.35 -5.00 2.74
N SER A 299 -23.13 -5.69 3.56
CA SER A 299 -22.60 -6.47 4.68
C SER A 299 -21.70 -7.61 4.19
N LEU A 300 -22.06 -8.26 3.09
CA LEU A 300 -21.21 -9.30 2.46
C LEU A 300 -19.89 -8.72 1.93
N VAL A 301 -19.94 -7.56 1.26
CA VAL A 301 -18.72 -6.88 0.78
C VAL A 301 -17.83 -6.46 1.95
N MET A 302 -18.40 -5.91 3.02
CA MET A 302 -17.64 -5.53 4.22
C MET A 302 -17.06 -6.75 4.92
N LEU A 303 -17.80 -7.85 5.02
CA LEU A 303 -17.31 -9.12 5.56
C LEU A 303 -16.11 -9.64 4.75
N PHE A 304 -16.22 -9.58 3.42
CA PHE A 304 -15.14 -9.99 2.53
C PHE A 304 -13.90 -9.09 2.66
N LEU A 305 -14.08 -7.78 2.86
CA LEU A 305 -12.97 -6.87 3.14
C LEU A 305 -12.29 -7.19 4.48
N VAL A 306 -13.05 -7.43 5.53
CA VAL A 306 -12.51 -7.84 6.84
C VAL A 306 -11.78 -9.18 6.72
N PHE A 307 -12.31 -10.11 5.94
CA PHE A 307 -11.63 -11.38 5.66
C PHE A 307 -10.29 -11.16 4.94
N ASN A 308 -10.25 -10.33 3.88
CA ASN A 308 -9.02 -10.00 3.17
C ASN A 308 -8.00 -9.30 4.10
N TRP A 309 -8.46 -8.35 4.90
CA TRP A 309 -7.63 -7.67 5.90
C TRP A 309 -7.03 -8.67 6.90
N SER A 310 -7.86 -9.56 7.44
CA SER A 310 -7.42 -10.62 8.36
C SER A 310 -6.44 -11.59 7.69
N ALA A 311 -6.67 -11.92 6.42
CA ALA A 311 -5.80 -12.78 5.64
C ALA A 311 -4.39 -12.19 5.43
N ILE A 312 -4.28 -10.87 5.29
CA ILE A 312 -2.98 -10.20 5.17
C ILE A 312 -2.28 -10.13 6.53
N ILE A 313 -2.99 -9.78 7.60
CA ILE A 313 -2.43 -9.67 8.96
C ILE A 313 -1.98 -11.04 9.49
N PHE A 314 -2.81 -12.06 9.32
CA PHE A 314 -2.56 -13.43 9.80
C PHE A 314 -2.10 -14.36 8.67
N ASN A 315 -1.31 -13.84 7.73
CA ASN A 315 -0.91 -14.54 6.53
C ASN A 315 -0.24 -15.91 6.78
N GLN A 316 0.48 -16.09 7.89
CA GLN A 316 1.17 -17.32 8.21
C GLN A 316 0.24 -18.55 8.35
N ILE A 317 -1.05 -18.34 8.67
CA ILE A 317 -2.04 -19.43 8.79
C ILE A 317 -2.22 -20.15 7.44
N PHE A 318 -2.04 -19.45 6.32
CA PHE A 318 -2.21 -20.07 5.00
C PHE A 318 -1.14 -21.12 4.66
N TYR A 319 0.01 -21.15 5.35
CA TYR A 319 0.97 -22.25 5.18
C TYR A 319 0.38 -23.62 5.50
N ILE A 320 -0.60 -23.70 6.41
CA ILE A 320 -1.28 -24.94 6.76
C ILE A 320 -1.98 -25.56 5.55
N PHE A 321 -2.55 -24.71 4.67
CA PHE A 321 -3.39 -25.16 3.53
C PHE A 321 -2.60 -25.36 2.23
N LEU A 322 -1.38 -24.84 2.13
CA LEU A 322 -0.58 -24.93 0.91
C LEU A 322 0.27 -26.21 0.91
N SER A 323 0.20 -26.96 -0.18
CA SER A 323 1.08 -28.12 -0.41
C SER A 323 2.52 -27.70 -0.72
N ASP A 324 2.69 -26.58 -1.43
CA ASP A 324 3.98 -26.03 -1.83
C ASP A 324 4.18 -24.64 -1.17
N PRO A 325 5.05 -24.53 -0.15
CA PRO A 325 5.29 -23.29 0.57
C PRO A 325 5.81 -22.14 -0.31
N THR A 326 6.49 -22.45 -1.41
CA THR A 326 7.08 -21.43 -2.30
C THR A 326 6.00 -20.60 -3.02
N LYS A 327 4.80 -21.15 -3.17
CA LYS A 327 3.63 -20.46 -3.76
C LYS A 327 2.91 -19.53 -2.80
N HIS A 328 3.34 -19.48 -1.54
CA HIS A 328 2.74 -18.58 -0.57
C HIS A 328 3.00 -17.12 -0.92
N LEU A 329 1.98 -16.27 -0.75
CA LEU A 329 2.03 -14.86 -1.12
C LEU A 329 3.16 -14.09 -0.40
N THR A 330 3.41 -14.44 0.86
CA THR A 330 4.43 -13.80 1.71
C THR A 330 5.74 -14.56 1.78
N TYR A 331 5.94 -15.65 1.01
CA TYR A 331 7.18 -16.43 1.03
C TYR A 331 8.45 -15.56 0.91
N LYS A 332 8.37 -14.49 0.09
CA LYS A 332 9.46 -13.52 -0.08
C LYS A 332 9.81 -12.78 1.22
N PHE A 333 8.91 -12.77 2.21
CA PHE A 333 9.04 -12.06 3.47
C PHE A 333 9.20 -13.00 4.69
N ASP A 334 9.34 -14.32 4.51
CA ASP A 334 9.27 -15.23 5.66
C ASP A 334 10.58 -15.94 6.00
N VAL A 335 11.53 -16.06 5.07
CA VAL A 335 12.68 -16.97 5.23
C VAL A 335 13.89 -16.30 5.88
N ALA A 336 14.23 -15.07 5.51
CA ALA A 336 15.56 -14.49 5.78
C ALA A 336 15.83 -14.20 7.25
N LYS A 337 14.85 -13.79 8.03
CA LYS A 337 15.00 -13.45 9.45
C LYS A 337 15.33 -14.71 10.27
N GLU A 338 14.49 -15.74 10.17
CA GLU A 338 14.68 -16.97 10.91
C GLU A 338 15.96 -17.72 10.51
N LEU A 339 16.30 -17.68 9.21
CA LEU A 339 17.57 -18.24 8.75
C LEU A 339 18.76 -17.50 9.38
N ALA A 340 18.71 -16.16 9.40
CA ALA A 340 19.76 -15.35 10.03
C ALA A 340 19.89 -15.63 11.53
N ASP A 341 18.78 -15.79 12.24
CA ASP A 341 18.77 -16.09 13.66
C ASP A 341 19.38 -17.49 13.93
N LYS A 342 18.99 -18.53 13.18
CA LYS A 342 19.55 -19.87 13.29
C LYS A 342 21.04 -19.94 12.92
N LEU A 343 21.48 -19.15 11.93
CA LEU A 343 22.90 -19.03 11.59
C LEU A 343 23.71 -18.40 12.72
N LYS A 344 23.18 -17.36 13.36
CA LYS A 344 23.82 -16.71 14.51
C LYS A 344 23.90 -17.66 15.72
N GLU A 345 22.84 -18.41 16.01
CA GLU A 345 22.81 -19.42 17.07
C GLU A 345 23.86 -20.52 16.84
N ALA A 346 24.10 -20.88 15.57
CA ALA A 346 25.14 -21.82 15.18
C ALA A 346 26.55 -21.19 15.11
N GLY A 347 26.70 -19.93 15.49
CA GLY A 347 28.00 -19.20 15.47
C GLY A 347 28.49 -18.84 14.06
N VAL A 348 27.61 -18.89 13.04
CA VAL A 348 27.98 -18.59 11.64
C VAL A 348 27.65 -17.14 11.34
N GLN A 349 28.68 -16.29 11.22
CA GLN A 349 28.54 -14.86 10.90
C GLN A 349 28.85 -14.55 9.43
N ASP A 350 29.63 -15.39 8.78
CA ASP A 350 30.06 -15.21 7.39
C ASP A 350 29.63 -16.44 6.57
N ILE A 351 29.03 -16.20 5.41
CA ILE A 351 28.58 -17.24 4.48
C ILE A 351 29.01 -16.92 3.05
N THR A 352 29.05 -17.93 2.20
CA THR A 352 29.07 -17.81 0.73
C THR A 352 27.77 -18.40 0.20
N THR A 353 27.10 -17.74 -0.69
CA THR A 353 25.89 -18.25 -1.37
C THR A 353 25.85 -17.78 -2.81
N GLU A 354 25.34 -18.63 -3.70
CA GLU A 354 25.13 -18.31 -5.10
C GLU A 354 23.88 -17.40 -5.29
N ASP A 355 22.92 -17.47 -4.36
CA ASP A 355 21.75 -16.61 -4.38
C ASP A 355 22.07 -15.21 -3.85
N THR A 356 22.39 -14.31 -4.78
CA THR A 356 22.67 -12.88 -4.47
C THR A 356 21.49 -12.17 -3.81
N ARG A 357 20.25 -12.62 -4.07
CA ARG A 357 19.04 -12.05 -3.47
C ARG A 357 18.95 -12.42 -1.99
N LEU A 358 19.21 -13.68 -1.67
CA LEU A 358 19.26 -14.14 -0.28
C LEU A 358 20.43 -13.48 0.48
N ALA A 359 21.61 -13.35 -0.18
CA ALA A 359 22.77 -12.68 0.40
C ALA A 359 22.47 -11.26 0.86
N LEU A 360 21.78 -10.46 0.02
CA LEU A 360 21.43 -9.08 0.35
C LEU A 360 20.44 -8.99 1.52
N ARG A 361 19.48 -9.92 1.60
CA ARG A 361 18.52 -10.03 2.72
C ARG A 361 19.23 -10.41 4.02
N LEU A 362 20.12 -11.40 4.00
CA LEU A 362 20.88 -11.85 5.17
C LEU A 362 21.86 -10.76 5.68
N LYS A 363 22.40 -9.95 4.77
CA LYS A 363 23.21 -8.78 5.10
C LYS A 363 22.45 -7.80 6.00
N PHE A 364 21.14 -7.63 5.80
CA PHE A 364 20.32 -6.77 6.66
C PHE A 364 20.29 -7.28 8.10
N TYR A 365 20.33 -8.57 8.32
CA TYR A 365 20.37 -9.19 9.67
C TYR A 365 21.79 -9.37 10.21
N GLY A 366 22.83 -8.80 9.54
CA GLY A 366 24.21 -8.80 10.04
C GLY A 366 25.05 -10.01 9.62
N ILE A 367 24.52 -10.90 8.76
CA ILE A 367 25.31 -12.00 8.17
C ILE A 367 26.08 -11.45 6.97
N LYS A 368 27.39 -11.59 6.96
CA LYS A 368 28.26 -11.07 5.89
C LYS A 368 28.47 -12.13 4.80
N THR A 369 28.52 -11.71 3.56
CA THR A 369 28.86 -12.59 2.44
C THR A 369 30.35 -12.42 2.09
N LYS A 370 31.13 -13.50 2.16
CA LYS A 370 32.56 -13.51 1.81
C LYS A 370 32.87 -14.70 0.91
N SER A 371 33.75 -14.51 -0.07
CA SER A 371 34.11 -15.51 -1.08
C SER A 371 34.79 -16.79 -0.52
N TYR A 372 35.32 -16.75 0.68
CA TYR A 372 36.05 -17.86 1.32
C TYR A 372 35.39 -18.39 2.60
N SER A 373 34.08 -18.13 2.76
CA SER A 373 33.33 -18.57 3.93
C SER A 373 32.58 -19.88 3.68
N LYS A 374 31.84 -20.37 4.68
CA LYS A 374 31.01 -21.58 4.59
C LYS A 374 29.92 -21.43 3.50
N ASN A 375 29.84 -22.40 2.61
CA ASN A 375 28.84 -22.37 1.53
C ASN A 375 27.45 -22.71 2.08
N LEU A 376 26.53 -21.77 1.93
CA LEU A 376 25.12 -21.96 2.22
C LEU A 376 24.39 -22.41 0.94
N LEU A 377 23.86 -23.62 0.95
CA LEU A 377 23.10 -24.20 -0.16
C LEU A 377 21.64 -24.38 0.27
N ALA A 378 20.71 -23.92 -0.56
CA ALA A 378 19.30 -24.27 -0.40
C ALA A 378 19.10 -25.73 -0.80
N SER A 379 18.42 -26.52 0.05
CA SER A 379 18.01 -27.88 -0.31
C SER A 379 16.70 -27.81 -1.09
N ALA A 380 16.64 -28.53 -2.20
CA ALA A 380 15.42 -28.65 -3.00
C ALA A 380 14.39 -29.58 -2.34
N ASP A 381 14.86 -30.49 -1.48
CA ASP A 381 14.00 -31.45 -0.78
C ASP A 381 13.62 -30.90 0.60
N LEU A 382 12.31 -30.70 0.82
CA LEU A 382 11.76 -30.19 2.08
C LEU A 382 11.60 -31.31 3.10
N ASP A 383 11.60 -32.56 2.68
CA ASP A 383 11.44 -33.74 3.56
C ASP A 383 12.78 -34.22 4.14
N GLU A 384 13.91 -33.76 3.57
CA GLU A 384 15.24 -34.13 4.08
C GLU A 384 15.56 -33.33 5.36
N LYS A 385 16.01 -34.02 6.42
CA LYS A 385 16.50 -33.40 7.66
C LYS A 385 17.74 -32.54 7.35
N SER A 386 17.55 -31.28 7.12
CA SER A 386 18.62 -30.31 6.91
C SER A 386 19.03 -29.66 8.23
N LYS A 387 20.27 -29.18 8.29
CA LYS A 387 20.82 -28.55 9.51
C LYS A 387 20.07 -27.27 9.88
N PHE A 388 19.49 -26.56 8.89
CA PHE A 388 18.74 -25.31 9.07
C PHE A 388 17.39 -25.41 8.33
N SER A 389 16.40 -26.04 8.97
CA SER A 389 15.03 -26.08 8.48
C SER A 389 14.25 -24.89 9.04
N ILE A 390 13.52 -24.16 8.20
CA ILE A 390 12.64 -23.06 8.60
C ILE A 390 11.22 -23.58 8.59
N GLU A 391 10.56 -23.49 9.74
CA GLU A 391 9.21 -24.01 9.95
C GLU A 391 8.24 -22.87 10.24
N LYS A 392 7.08 -22.90 9.58
CA LYS A 392 5.94 -22.00 9.85
C LYS A 392 4.68 -22.85 10.07
N MET A 393 4.00 -22.63 11.18
CA MET A 393 2.78 -23.36 11.54
C MET A 393 2.91 -24.89 11.42
N GLY A 394 4.07 -25.44 11.83
CA GLY A 394 4.34 -26.88 11.79
C GLY A 394 4.68 -27.45 10.41
N LYS A 395 4.85 -26.61 9.39
CA LYS A 395 5.35 -27.03 8.07
C LYS A 395 6.73 -26.47 7.78
N VAL A 396 7.57 -27.30 7.19
CA VAL A 396 8.87 -26.87 6.67
C VAL A 396 8.66 -26.01 5.44
N VAL A 397 9.17 -24.77 5.51
CA VAL A 397 9.02 -23.77 4.45
C VAL A 397 10.26 -23.71 3.57
N ALA A 398 11.44 -23.87 4.16
CA ALA A 398 12.71 -23.87 3.44
C ALA A 398 13.76 -24.66 4.23
N ASN A 399 14.63 -25.36 3.50
CA ASN A 399 15.75 -26.13 4.06
C ASN A 399 17.08 -25.59 3.53
N PHE A 400 18.06 -25.47 4.44
CA PHE A 400 19.40 -25.02 4.10
C PHE A 400 20.46 -25.91 4.73
N ASN A 401 21.51 -26.19 3.96
CA ASN A 401 22.67 -26.93 4.40
C ASN A 401 23.92 -26.07 4.29
N ILE A 402 24.84 -26.22 5.22
CA ILE A 402 26.16 -25.59 5.17
C ILE A 402 27.17 -26.68 4.81
N LYS A 403 27.89 -26.48 3.71
CA LYS A 403 29.07 -27.26 3.38
C LYS A 403 30.33 -26.47 3.73
N GLU A 404 31.20 -27.07 4.52
CA GLU A 404 32.56 -26.56 4.71
C GLU A 404 33.32 -26.79 3.39
N ARG A 405 34.03 -25.78 2.95
CA ARG A 405 34.83 -25.83 1.72
C ARG A 405 36.15 -26.53 2.00
#